data_3d5d27aa0bd11f78230ef6289b6fda93
#
_entry.id   3d5d27aa0bd11f78230ef6289b6fda93
#
_cell.length_a   1.000
_cell.length_b   1.000
_cell.length_c   1.000
_cell.angle_alpha   90.00
_cell.angle_beta   90.00
_cell.angle_gamma   90.00
#
_symmetry.space_group_name_H-M   'P 1'
#
loop_
_entity.id
_entity.type
_entity.pdbx_description
1 polymer ?
#
loop_
_entity_poly.entity_id
_entity_poly.type
_entity_poly.pdbx_seq_one_letter_code
_entity_poly.pdbx_strand_id
1 'polypeptide(L)'
;MITIKHPVDLPDTYPLDRIGPLKDLLFFDIETTGFSGDTSQLYLIGCTYHDGFGWKLIQWFADSRESERELLTAFFTFMERFKILVHFNGDGFDIPYLLKCCRRLDLPYNFDRIKSVDIYKKIKPYRKLLGLENMKQKSIEQFLGLAREDKYNGGQLIEVYREYLMTHESFLYDLLILHNEDDLKGMPSILPILCYADMMEAPFSLESQQIFTYDDMAGNACPFLSLTWKSRCAIPVPLAYDSAPVSLELNRDT
;
A
#
# COMPACT_ATOMS: atom_id res chain seq x y z
N MET A 1 -10.03 14.53 -20.74
CA MET A 1 -9.11 14.01 -19.69
C MET A 1 -8.01 15.01 -19.42
N ILE A 2 -7.69 15.26 -18.15
CA ILE A 2 -6.58 16.12 -17.71
C ILE A 2 -5.42 15.21 -17.26
N THR A 3 -4.19 15.54 -17.66
CA THR A 3 -2.98 14.85 -17.22
C THR A 3 -2.14 15.79 -16.37
N ILE A 4 -1.82 15.38 -15.15
CA ILE A 4 -0.97 16.09 -14.22
C ILE A 4 0.34 15.31 -14.10
N LYS A 5 1.48 16.02 -14.11
CA LYS A 5 2.79 15.39 -13.92
C LYS A 5 3.76 16.39 -13.28
N HIS A 6 4.35 15.97 -12.16
CA HIS A 6 5.36 16.79 -11.47
C HIS A 6 6.36 15.92 -10.68
N PRO A 7 7.51 16.45 -10.28
CA PRO A 7 8.41 15.78 -9.36
C PRO A 7 7.76 15.67 -7.98
N VAL A 8 8.10 14.61 -7.25
CA VAL A 8 7.63 14.37 -5.88
C VAL A 8 8.78 13.81 -5.05
N ASP A 9 8.83 14.21 -3.78
CA ASP A 9 9.75 13.64 -2.82
C ASP A 9 9.08 12.49 -2.10
N LEU A 10 9.67 11.30 -2.19
CA LEU A 10 9.20 10.10 -1.50
C LEU A 10 10.26 9.66 -0.49
N PRO A 11 9.86 9.20 0.70
CA PRO A 11 10.79 8.78 1.72
C PRO A 11 11.51 7.48 1.32
N ASP A 12 12.81 7.42 1.60
CA ASP A 12 13.62 6.20 1.48
C ASP A 12 13.62 5.46 2.83
N THR A 13 12.51 4.80 3.12
CA THR A 13 12.25 4.15 4.41
C THR A 13 12.31 2.62 4.36
N TYR A 14 12.39 2.06 3.14
CA TYR A 14 12.40 0.62 2.91
C TYR A 14 13.29 0.30 1.69
N PRO A 15 14.14 -0.74 1.77
CA PRO A 15 15.02 -1.13 0.66
C PRO A 15 14.20 -1.67 -0.52
N LEU A 16 13.90 -0.80 -1.48
CA LEU A 16 13.05 -1.10 -2.65
C LEU A 16 13.59 -2.22 -3.55
N ASP A 17 14.90 -2.48 -3.52
CA ASP A 17 15.55 -3.60 -4.21
C ASP A 17 14.99 -4.97 -3.78
N ARG A 18 14.42 -5.09 -2.59
CA ARG A 18 13.68 -6.29 -2.13
C ARG A 18 12.39 -6.52 -2.91
N ILE A 19 11.76 -5.46 -3.41
CA ILE A 19 10.58 -5.55 -4.28
C ILE A 19 11.05 -5.82 -5.71
N GLY A 20 12.05 -5.06 -6.17
CA GLY A 20 12.67 -5.18 -7.47
C GLY A 20 13.47 -3.96 -7.90
N PRO A 21 14.05 -3.97 -9.10
CA PRO A 21 14.80 -2.83 -9.62
C PRO A 21 13.94 -1.56 -9.66
N LEU A 22 14.45 -0.45 -9.13
CA LEU A 22 13.73 0.82 -8.99
C LEU A 22 13.07 1.29 -10.30
N LYS A 23 13.76 1.12 -11.43
CA LYS A 23 13.26 1.47 -12.77
C LYS A 23 12.05 0.63 -13.24
N ASP A 24 11.85 -0.53 -12.63
CA ASP A 24 10.79 -1.47 -12.99
C ASP A 24 9.54 -1.31 -12.09
N LEU A 25 9.60 -0.44 -11.05
CA LEU A 25 8.54 -0.23 -10.09
C LEU A 25 7.58 0.86 -10.55
N LEU A 26 6.29 0.58 -10.49
CA LEU A 26 5.20 1.55 -10.63
C LEU A 26 4.29 1.41 -9.42
N PHE A 27 4.17 2.43 -8.61
CA PHE A 27 3.13 2.53 -7.58
C PHE A 27 1.88 3.10 -8.22
N PHE A 28 0.71 2.58 -7.87
CA PHE A 28 -0.54 3.11 -8.42
C PHE A 28 -1.70 3.01 -7.44
N ASP A 29 -2.67 3.88 -7.65
CA ASP A 29 -3.92 3.95 -6.92
C ASP A 29 -5.01 4.53 -7.81
N ILE A 30 -6.29 4.18 -7.56
CA ILE A 30 -7.42 4.66 -8.34
C ILE A 30 -8.52 5.27 -7.49
N GLU A 31 -9.25 6.21 -8.10
CA GLU A 31 -10.45 6.80 -7.51
C GLU A 31 -11.69 6.51 -8.36
N THR A 32 -12.75 6.12 -7.70
CA THR A 32 -13.95 5.61 -8.34
C THR A 32 -15.23 6.16 -7.71
N THR A 33 -16.32 6.17 -8.46
CA THR A 33 -17.64 6.59 -7.93
C THR A 33 -18.44 5.44 -7.29
N GLY A 34 -17.80 4.29 -7.05
CA GLY A 34 -18.44 3.13 -6.43
C GLY A 34 -17.56 1.88 -6.49
N PHE A 35 -18.10 0.74 -6.09
CA PHE A 35 -17.32 -0.48 -5.85
C PHE A 35 -17.19 -1.42 -7.06
N SER A 36 -17.79 -1.13 -8.20
CA SER A 36 -17.74 -2.01 -9.36
C SER A 36 -17.59 -1.24 -10.67
N GLY A 37 -16.55 -1.56 -11.43
CA GLY A 37 -16.31 -1.01 -12.76
C GLY A 37 -17.39 -1.33 -13.81
N ASP A 38 -18.33 -2.24 -13.51
CA ASP A 38 -19.48 -2.52 -14.37
C ASP A 38 -20.59 -1.43 -14.22
N THR A 39 -20.70 -0.82 -13.02
CA THR A 39 -21.84 0.05 -12.67
C THR A 39 -21.45 1.44 -12.17
N SER A 40 -20.19 1.68 -11.92
CA SER A 40 -19.65 2.97 -11.48
C SER A 40 -18.54 3.45 -12.40
N GLN A 41 -18.11 4.69 -12.21
CA GLN A 41 -17.14 5.36 -13.06
C GLN A 41 -15.78 5.45 -12.38
N LEU A 42 -14.73 5.17 -13.14
CA LEU A 42 -13.36 5.50 -12.81
C LEU A 42 -13.12 6.97 -13.15
N TYR A 43 -12.65 7.77 -12.20
CA TYR A 43 -12.42 9.19 -12.46
C TYR A 43 -10.97 9.64 -12.29
N LEU A 44 -10.15 8.86 -11.63
CA LEU A 44 -8.73 9.19 -11.45
C LEU A 44 -7.90 7.92 -11.37
N ILE A 45 -6.77 7.91 -12.06
CA ILE A 45 -5.66 6.96 -11.83
C ILE A 45 -4.43 7.78 -11.54
N GLY A 46 -3.76 7.48 -10.44
CA GLY A 46 -2.49 8.08 -10.08
C GLY A 46 -1.36 7.05 -10.03
N CYS A 47 -0.16 7.50 -10.36
CA CYS A 47 1.03 6.68 -10.28
C CYS A 47 2.23 7.48 -9.78
N THR A 48 3.11 6.81 -9.00
CA THR A 48 4.46 7.31 -8.73
C THR A 48 5.50 6.32 -9.26
N TYR A 49 6.59 6.85 -9.80
CA TYR A 49 7.66 6.09 -10.42
C TYR A 49 8.98 6.87 -10.40
N HIS A 50 10.10 6.16 -10.53
CA HIS A 50 11.41 6.78 -10.63
C HIS A 50 11.88 6.86 -12.08
N ASP A 51 12.25 8.06 -12.58
CA ASP A 51 12.63 8.28 -13.98
C ASP A 51 14.13 8.18 -14.26
N GLY A 52 14.91 7.77 -13.25
CA GLY A 52 16.38 7.73 -13.29
C GLY A 52 17.05 8.96 -12.62
N PHE A 53 16.33 10.07 -12.49
CA PHE A 53 16.81 11.32 -11.88
C PHE A 53 16.10 11.64 -10.56
N GLY A 54 14.88 11.11 -10.37
CA GLY A 54 14.09 11.35 -9.18
C GLY A 54 12.69 10.74 -9.31
N TRP A 55 11.94 10.85 -8.23
CA TRP A 55 10.56 10.41 -8.21
C TRP A 55 9.66 11.39 -8.95
N LYS A 56 8.69 10.84 -9.67
CA LYS A 56 7.65 11.57 -10.39
C LYS A 56 6.30 11.02 -10.01
N LEU A 57 5.35 11.93 -9.96
CA LEU A 57 3.94 11.61 -9.87
C LEU A 57 3.29 11.93 -11.21
N ILE A 58 2.40 11.07 -11.67
CA ILE A 58 1.53 11.30 -12.81
C ILE A 58 0.11 10.88 -12.43
N GLN A 59 -0.86 11.72 -12.79
CA GLN A 59 -2.26 11.46 -12.60
C GLN A 59 -3.03 11.72 -13.90
N TRP A 60 -4.01 10.89 -14.17
CA TRP A 60 -4.98 11.06 -15.25
C TRP A 60 -6.36 11.21 -14.61
N PHE A 61 -6.96 12.37 -14.83
CA PHE A 61 -8.25 12.75 -14.26
C PHE A 61 -9.32 12.84 -15.35
N ALA A 62 -10.46 12.21 -15.13
CA ALA A 62 -11.62 12.29 -15.99
C ALA A 62 -12.40 13.58 -15.70
N ASP A 63 -12.21 14.60 -16.52
CA ASP A 63 -12.91 15.88 -16.46
C ASP A 63 -14.35 15.81 -17.01
N SER A 64 -14.72 14.68 -17.59
CA SER A 64 -16.06 14.32 -18.01
C SER A 64 -16.26 12.80 -17.95
N ARG A 65 -17.51 12.34 -18.06
CA ARG A 65 -17.80 10.90 -18.04
C ARG A 65 -17.24 10.17 -19.24
N GLU A 66 -17.11 10.83 -20.36
CA GLU A 66 -16.60 10.29 -21.63
C GLU A 66 -15.07 10.06 -21.58
N SER A 67 -14.36 10.77 -20.70
CA SER A 67 -12.91 10.70 -20.56
C SER A 67 -12.39 9.37 -19.97
N GLU A 68 -13.26 8.52 -19.42
CA GLU A 68 -12.85 7.26 -18.77
C GLU A 68 -12.08 6.32 -19.72
N ARG A 69 -12.47 6.24 -21.00
CA ARG A 69 -11.76 5.45 -22.01
C ARG A 69 -10.33 5.95 -22.25
N GLU A 70 -10.17 7.27 -22.34
CA GLU A 70 -8.86 7.90 -22.55
C GLU A 70 -7.95 7.67 -21.37
N LEU A 71 -8.51 7.79 -20.14
CA LEU A 71 -7.80 7.57 -18.88
C LEU A 71 -7.25 6.15 -18.79
N LEU A 72 -8.08 5.14 -19.06
CA LEU A 72 -7.65 3.73 -19.09
C LEU A 72 -6.56 3.51 -20.15
N THR A 73 -6.74 4.05 -21.34
CA THR A 73 -5.76 3.90 -22.44
C THR A 73 -4.42 4.53 -22.05
N ALA A 74 -4.43 5.73 -21.46
CA ALA A 74 -3.23 6.42 -21.03
C ALA A 74 -2.49 5.62 -19.95
N PHE A 75 -3.21 5.11 -18.94
CA PHE A 75 -2.64 4.32 -17.87
C PHE A 75 -2.01 3.01 -18.39
N PHE A 76 -2.74 2.21 -19.14
CA PHE A 76 -2.21 0.92 -19.61
C PHE A 76 -1.03 1.10 -20.57
N THR A 77 -1.06 2.09 -21.45
CA THR A 77 0.09 2.45 -22.31
C THR A 77 1.31 2.86 -21.46
N PHE A 78 1.09 3.61 -20.40
CA PHE A 78 2.16 4.04 -19.49
C PHE A 78 2.73 2.87 -18.71
N MET A 79 1.87 1.98 -18.21
CA MET A 79 2.22 0.80 -17.41
C MET A 79 3.13 -0.18 -18.16
N GLU A 80 3.04 -0.29 -19.49
CA GLU A 80 3.89 -1.18 -20.30
C GLU A 80 5.39 -0.95 -20.13
N ARG A 81 5.80 0.21 -19.60
CA ARG A 81 7.20 0.57 -19.35
C ARG A 81 7.77 -0.10 -18.10
N PHE A 82 6.91 -0.69 -17.26
CA PHE A 82 7.24 -1.22 -15.94
C PHE A 82 7.01 -2.73 -15.89
N LYS A 83 7.58 -3.39 -14.88
CA LYS A 83 7.44 -4.84 -14.69
C LYS A 83 6.79 -5.20 -13.36
N ILE A 84 6.73 -4.27 -12.42
CA ILE A 84 6.22 -4.48 -11.07
C ILE A 84 5.26 -3.36 -10.74
N LEU A 85 4.03 -3.75 -10.40
CA LEU A 85 2.97 -2.85 -9.97
C LEU A 85 2.80 -2.98 -8.45
N VAL A 86 3.11 -1.92 -7.74
CA VAL A 86 3.01 -1.86 -6.27
C VAL A 86 1.75 -1.10 -5.88
N HIS A 87 0.96 -1.65 -4.98
CA HIS A 87 -0.31 -1.07 -4.58
C HIS A 87 -0.74 -1.54 -3.19
N PHE A 88 -1.79 -0.91 -2.68
CA PHE A 88 -2.39 -1.27 -1.41
C PHE A 88 -3.80 -1.86 -1.62
N ASN A 89 -3.98 -3.17 -1.44
CA ASN A 89 -5.23 -3.91 -1.68
C ASN A 89 -5.72 -3.91 -3.14
N GLY A 90 -4.87 -3.56 -4.09
CA GLY A 90 -5.24 -3.47 -5.50
C GLY A 90 -5.61 -4.81 -6.14
N ASP A 91 -5.05 -5.94 -5.66
CA ASP A 91 -5.49 -7.30 -6.07
C ASP A 91 -6.96 -7.56 -5.70
N GLY A 92 -7.44 -6.92 -4.61
CA GLY A 92 -8.82 -7.06 -4.13
C GLY A 92 -9.79 -6.06 -4.72
N PHE A 93 -9.32 -4.91 -5.19
CA PHE A 93 -10.18 -3.83 -5.65
C PHE A 93 -9.73 -3.22 -6.98
N ASP A 94 -8.61 -2.52 -7.05
CA ASP A 94 -8.22 -1.68 -8.20
C ASP A 94 -8.08 -2.49 -9.49
N ILE A 95 -7.35 -3.58 -9.46
CA ILE A 95 -7.10 -4.43 -10.64
C ILE A 95 -8.40 -5.04 -11.16
N PRO A 96 -9.23 -5.73 -10.32
CA PRO A 96 -10.54 -6.21 -10.77
C PRO A 96 -11.48 -5.11 -11.26
N TYR A 97 -11.43 -3.92 -10.65
CA TYR A 97 -12.22 -2.77 -11.06
C TYR A 97 -11.83 -2.32 -12.47
N LEU A 98 -10.53 -2.07 -12.72
CA LEU A 98 -10.01 -1.66 -14.03
C LEU A 98 -10.32 -2.69 -15.12
N LEU A 99 -10.19 -4.00 -14.82
CA LEU A 99 -10.54 -5.07 -15.76
C LEU A 99 -12.03 -5.07 -16.13
N LYS A 100 -12.92 -4.74 -15.18
CA LYS A 100 -14.35 -4.58 -15.45
C LYS A 100 -14.62 -3.36 -16.33
N CYS A 101 -13.97 -2.22 -16.05
CA CYS A 101 -14.05 -1.05 -16.92
C CYS A 101 -13.58 -1.35 -18.35
N CYS A 102 -12.43 -2.05 -18.49
CA CYS A 102 -11.92 -2.45 -19.80
C CYS A 102 -12.92 -3.32 -20.56
N ARG A 103 -13.54 -4.32 -19.92
CA ARG A 103 -14.59 -5.14 -20.56
C ARG A 103 -15.80 -4.33 -20.97
N ARG A 104 -16.30 -3.46 -20.09
CA ARG A 104 -17.46 -2.60 -20.36
C ARG A 104 -17.21 -1.65 -21.53
N LEU A 105 -15.98 -1.19 -21.68
CA LEU A 105 -15.57 -0.25 -22.73
C LEU A 105 -14.95 -0.93 -23.96
N ASP A 106 -14.96 -2.26 -24.04
CA ASP A 106 -14.34 -3.03 -25.13
C ASP A 106 -12.88 -2.62 -25.38
N LEU A 107 -12.07 -2.67 -24.31
CA LEU A 107 -10.63 -2.38 -24.33
C LEU A 107 -9.84 -3.68 -24.07
N PRO A 108 -8.76 -3.97 -24.84
CA PRO A 108 -8.04 -5.24 -24.79
C PRO A 108 -6.99 -5.32 -23.69
N TYR A 109 -7.06 -4.45 -22.69
CA TYR A 109 -6.03 -4.34 -21.66
C TYR A 109 -6.18 -5.38 -20.56
N ASN A 110 -5.05 -5.83 -20.01
CA ASN A 110 -4.93 -6.74 -18.88
C ASN A 110 -3.64 -6.48 -18.09
N PHE A 111 -3.45 -7.25 -17.00
CA PHE A 111 -2.28 -7.15 -16.13
C PHE A 111 -1.34 -8.37 -16.24
N ASP A 112 -1.47 -9.21 -17.26
CA ASP A 112 -0.76 -10.49 -17.38
C ASP A 112 0.77 -10.36 -17.46
N ARG A 113 1.26 -9.20 -17.90
CA ARG A 113 2.68 -8.95 -18.12
C ARG A 113 3.38 -8.21 -16.99
N ILE A 114 2.65 -7.81 -15.95
CA ILE A 114 3.19 -7.07 -14.82
C ILE A 114 3.03 -7.87 -13.52
N LYS A 115 4.09 -7.92 -12.72
CA LYS A 115 4.05 -8.58 -11.41
C LYS A 115 3.33 -7.68 -10.42
N SER A 116 2.23 -8.15 -9.85
CA SER A 116 1.53 -7.47 -8.74
C SER A 116 2.29 -7.64 -7.43
N VAL A 117 2.44 -6.56 -6.69
CA VAL A 117 2.95 -6.53 -5.31
C VAL A 117 1.95 -5.78 -4.45
N ASP A 118 1.07 -6.54 -3.82
CA ASP A 118 0.02 -6.03 -2.93
C ASP A 118 0.54 -5.95 -1.49
N ILE A 119 0.75 -4.73 -0.99
CA ILE A 119 1.23 -4.47 0.38
C ILE A 119 0.24 -5.06 1.39
N TYR A 120 -1.07 -4.80 1.23
CA TYR A 120 -2.10 -5.32 2.11
C TYR A 120 -2.08 -6.85 2.19
N LYS A 121 -1.99 -7.53 1.05
CA LYS A 121 -1.99 -8.98 0.97
C LYS A 121 -0.77 -9.60 1.66
N LYS A 122 0.41 -8.96 1.52
CA LYS A 122 1.65 -9.40 2.17
C LYS A 122 1.58 -9.30 3.69
N ILE A 123 0.97 -8.25 4.22
CA ILE A 123 0.96 -7.99 5.67
C ILE A 123 -0.28 -8.53 6.39
N LYS A 124 -1.36 -8.84 5.67
CA LYS A 124 -2.61 -9.35 6.23
C LYS A 124 -2.44 -10.57 7.17
N PRO A 125 -1.56 -11.56 6.88
CA PRO A 125 -1.33 -12.69 7.78
C PRO A 125 -0.81 -12.27 9.15
N TYR A 126 -0.13 -11.14 9.25
CA TYR A 126 0.52 -10.65 10.46
C TYR A 126 -0.36 -9.68 11.28
N ARG A 127 -1.61 -9.48 10.90
CA ARG A 127 -2.54 -8.55 11.56
C ARG A 127 -2.58 -8.71 13.08
N LYS A 128 -2.62 -9.96 13.57
CA LYS A 128 -2.67 -10.25 15.01
C LYS A 128 -1.35 -9.90 15.70
N LEU A 129 -0.21 -10.24 15.08
CA LEU A 129 1.12 -9.90 15.56
C LEU A 129 1.29 -8.38 15.67
N LEU A 130 0.80 -7.63 14.66
CA LEU A 130 0.87 -6.17 14.61
C LEU A 130 -0.13 -5.48 15.57
N GLY A 131 -1.05 -6.21 16.19
CA GLY A 131 -2.07 -5.65 17.08
C GLY A 131 -3.07 -4.72 16.38
N LEU A 132 -3.22 -4.83 15.05
CA LEU A 132 -4.06 -3.93 14.27
C LEU A 132 -5.54 -4.35 14.32
N GLU A 133 -6.43 -3.42 14.69
CA GLU A 133 -7.87 -3.66 14.68
C GLU A 133 -8.40 -3.85 13.25
N ASN A 134 -7.88 -3.09 12.32
CA ASN A 134 -8.16 -3.20 10.89
C ASN A 134 -6.89 -2.99 10.07
N MET A 135 -6.96 -3.32 8.77
CA MET A 135 -5.83 -3.28 7.87
C MET A 135 -5.96 -2.15 6.82
N LYS A 136 -6.61 -1.03 7.17
CA LYS A 136 -6.64 0.14 6.29
C LYS A 136 -5.26 0.80 6.24
N GLN A 137 -4.92 1.44 5.11
CA GLN A 137 -3.65 2.17 4.97
C GLN A 137 -3.44 3.15 6.13
N LYS A 138 -4.45 3.94 6.48
CA LYS A 138 -4.42 4.87 7.62
C LYS A 138 -4.07 4.22 8.97
N SER A 139 -4.53 2.98 9.21
CA SER A 139 -4.21 2.26 10.45
C SER A 139 -2.75 1.81 10.47
N ILE A 140 -2.19 1.49 9.31
CA ILE A 140 -0.78 1.15 9.17
C ILE A 140 0.09 2.41 9.31
N GLU A 141 -0.33 3.52 8.73
CA GLU A 141 0.32 4.82 8.90
C GLU A 141 0.41 5.17 10.39
N GLN A 142 -0.70 5.07 11.14
CA GLN A 142 -0.73 5.30 12.58
C GLN A 142 0.19 4.36 13.35
N PHE A 143 0.19 3.07 13.01
CA PHE A 143 1.07 2.07 13.61
C PHE A 143 2.55 2.41 13.42
N LEU A 144 2.92 2.91 12.23
CA LEU A 144 4.27 3.34 11.90
C LEU A 144 4.63 4.74 12.47
N GLY A 145 3.70 5.41 13.16
CA GLY A 145 3.90 6.75 13.70
C GLY A 145 3.86 7.86 12.65
N LEU A 146 3.25 7.59 11.48
CA LEU A 146 3.08 8.57 10.42
C LEU A 146 1.84 9.42 10.69
N ALA A 147 2.01 10.74 10.69
CA ALA A 147 0.88 11.67 10.78
C ALA A 147 0.28 11.89 9.39
N ARG A 148 -1.05 11.84 9.29
CA ARG A 148 -1.78 12.18 8.08
C ARG A 148 -2.77 13.30 8.37
N GLU A 149 -2.78 14.33 7.54
CA GLU A 149 -3.68 15.48 7.66
C GLU A 149 -5.01 15.30 6.90
N ASP A 150 -5.17 14.16 6.21
CA ASP A 150 -6.34 13.89 5.37
C ASP A 150 -7.66 13.97 6.17
N LYS A 151 -8.55 14.83 5.72
CA LYS A 151 -9.86 15.13 6.33
C LYS A 151 -11.01 14.39 5.67
N TYR A 152 -10.82 13.85 4.47
CA TYR A 152 -11.87 13.24 3.66
C TYR A 152 -11.74 11.73 3.57
N ASN A 153 -12.84 11.05 3.46
CA ASN A 153 -12.88 9.63 3.13
C ASN A 153 -13.39 9.41 1.70
N GLY A 154 -13.05 8.29 1.07
CA GLY A 154 -13.41 8.01 -0.33
C GLY A 154 -14.92 8.16 -0.65
N GLY A 155 -15.81 7.91 0.32
CA GLY A 155 -17.26 8.10 0.14
C GLY A 155 -17.65 9.57 -0.04
N GLN A 156 -16.98 10.47 0.68
CA GLN A 156 -17.21 11.92 0.56
C GLN A 156 -16.69 12.45 -0.79
N LEU A 157 -15.59 11.91 -1.29
CA LEU A 157 -15.01 12.31 -2.57
C LEU A 157 -15.86 11.94 -3.79
N ILE A 158 -16.70 10.92 -3.68
CA ILE A 158 -17.68 10.61 -4.72
C ILE A 158 -18.64 11.79 -4.95
N GLU A 159 -19.13 12.40 -3.87
CA GLU A 159 -20.01 13.57 -3.98
C GLU A 159 -19.25 14.80 -4.51
N VAL A 160 -17.99 14.99 -4.07
CA VAL A 160 -17.11 16.05 -4.58
C VAL A 160 -16.91 15.91 -6.10
N TYR A 161 -16.67 14.68 -6.59
CA TYR A 161 -16.53 14.46 -8.02
C TYR A 161 -17.83 14.70 -8.79
N ARG A 162 -18.99 14.30 -8.24
CA ARG A 162 -20.29 14.59 -8.85
C ARG A 162 -20.56 16.08 -8.96
N GLU A 163 -20.23 16.82 -7.92
CA GLU A 163 -20.36 18.28 -7.91
C GLU A 163 -19.40 18.92 -8.92
N TYR A 164 -18.15 18.45 -8.97
CA TYR A 164 -17.20 18.90 -9.99
C TYR A 164 -17.72 18.73 -11.42
N LEU A 165 -18.32 17.59 -11.75
CA LEU A 165 -18.89 17.36 -13.08
C LEU A 165 -20.02 18.33 -13.45
N MET A 166 -20.67 18.93 -12.47
CA MET A 166 -21.74 19.92 -12.70
C MET A 166 -21.22 21.35 -12.76
N THR A 167 -20.24 21.68 -11.92
CA THR A 167 -19.80 23.06 -11.71
C THR A 167 -18.45 23.39 -12.35
N HIS A 168 -17.58 22.39 -12.51
CA HIS A 168 -16.17 22.54 -12.90
C HIS A 168 -15.38 23.49 -12.01
N GLU A 169 -15.76 23.61 -10.73
CA GLU A 169 -15.06 24.47 -9.79
C GLU A 169 -13.66 23.93 -9.48
N SER A 170 -12.65 24.80 -9.58
CA SER A 170 -11.24 24.41 -9.45
C SER A 170 -10.91 23.84 -8.08
N PHE A 171 -11.52 24.36 -7.01
CA PHE A 171 -11.22 23.86 -5.65
C PHE A 171 -11.68 22.40 -5.45
N LEU A 172 -12.77 21.96 -6.10
CA LEU A 172 -13.21 20.55 -6.07
C LEU A 172 -12.23 19.66 -6.81
N TYR A 173 -11.74 20.12 -7.95
CA TYR A 173 -10.69 19.46 -8.70
C TYR A 173 -9.42 19.30 -7.87
N ASP A 174 -8.93 20.39 -7.27
CA ASP A 174 -7.72 20.39 -6.45
C ASP A 174 -7.84 19.42 -5.27
N LEU A 175 -9.02 19.34 -4.64
CA LEU A 175 -9.30 18.41 -3.56
C LEU A 175 -9.17 16.93 -4.01
N LEU A 176 -9.75 16.58 -5.17
CA LEU A 176 -9.71 15.22 -5.73
C LEU A 176 -8.29 14.81 -6.09
N ILE A 177 -7.54 15.71 -6.74
CA ILE A 177 -6.15 15.48 -7.13
C ILE A 177 -5.26 15.30 -5.90
N LEU A 178 -5.41 16.18 -4.90
CA LEU A 178 -4.61 16.15 -3.68
C LEU A 178 -4.83 14.86 -2.87
N HIS A 179 -6.07 14.37 -2.78
CA HIS A 179 -6.36 13.13 -2.05
C HIS A 179 -5.59 11.93 -2.61
N ASN A 180 -5.70 11.71 -3.92
CA ASN A 180 -4.98 10.61 -4.58
C ASN A 180 -3.44 10.82 -4.54
N GLU A 181 -2.97 12.07 -4.61
CA GLU A 181 -1.54 12.38 -4.43
C GLU A 181 -1.07 11.99 -3.03
N ASP A 182 -1.85 12.27 -1.97
CA ASP A 182 -1.53 11.90 -0.59
C ASP A 182 -1.49 10.38 -0.41
N ASP A 183 -2.41 9.63 -1.02
CA ASP A 183 -2.40 8.17 -1.00
C ASP A 183 -1.17 7.60 -1.71
N LEU A 184 -0.80 8.17 -2.86
CA LEU A 184 0.40 7.78 -3.61
C LEU A 184 1.71 8.11 -2.88
N LYS A 185 1.79 9.23 -2.16
CA LYS A 185 2.93 9.58 -1.31
C LYS A 185 2.99 8.76 -0.02
N GLY A 186 1.82 8.45 0.53
CA GLY A 186 1.68 7.60 1.71
C GLY A 186 2.12 6.16 1.47
N MET A 187 1.91 5.63 0.28
CA MET A 187 2.20 4.23 -0.05
C MET A 187 3.68 3.84 0.13
N PRO A 188 4.68 4.59 -0.36
CA PRO A 188 6.09 4.34 -0.02
C PRO A 188 6.40 4.50 1.46
N SER A 189 5.72 5.41 2.14
CA SER A 189 5.93 5.67 3.58
C SER A 189 5.52 4.48 4.45
N ILE A 190 4.55 3.67 4.02
CA ILE A 190 4.11 2.48 4.76
C ILE A 190 4.90 1.22 4.43
N LEU A 191 5.79 1.24 3.43
CA LEU A 191 6.57 0.05 3.04
C LEU A 191 7.37 -0.59 4.19
N PRO A 192 7.87 0.14 5.21
CA PRO A 192 8.52 -0.48 6.35
C PRO A 192 7.69 -1.56 7.04
N ILE A 193 6.36 -1.55 6.90
CA ILE A 193 5.49 -2.63 7.42
C ILE A 193 5.85 -3.99 6.81
N LEU A 194 6.39 -4.03 5.59
CA LEU A 194 6.82 -5.26 4.92
C LEU A 194 7.99 -5.94 5.63
N CYS A 195 8.76 -5.22 6.46
CA CYS A 195 9.85 -5.81 7.24
C CYS A 195 9.37 -6.95 8.14
N TYR A 196 8.12 -6.92 8.61
CA TYR A 196 7.56 -8.02 9.40
C TYR A 196 7.31 -9.28 8.55
N ALA A 197 6.90 -9.14 7.29
CA ALA A 197 6.78 -10.26 6.36
C ALA A 197 8.18 -10.75 5.92
N ASP A 198 9.07 -9.83 5.56
CA ASP A 198 10.43 -10.15 5.14
C ASP A 198 11.21 -10.86 6.25
N MET A 199 11.01 -10.46 7.49
CA MET A 199 11.60 -11.11 8.65
C MET A 199 11.18 -12.58 8.73
N MET A 200 9.92 -12.88 8.49
CA MET A 200 9.40 -14.26 8.56
C MET A 200 9.82 -15.12 7.36
N GLU A 201 10.15 -14.52 6.23
CA GLU A 201 10.64 -15.20 5.03
C GLU A 201 12.16 -15.35 5.01
N ALA A 202 12.89 -14.50 5.73
CA ALA A 202 14.35 -14.51 5.78
C ALA A 202 14.90 -15.59 6.73
N PRO A 203 16.08 -16.16 6.44
CA PRO A 203 16.75 -17.04 7.38
C PRO A 203 17.18 -16.24 8.61
N PHE A 204 16.73 -16.69 9.78
CA PHE A 204 17.19 -16.18 11.07
C PHE A 204 18.53 -16.81 11.44
N SER A 205 19.41 -16.05 12.10
CA SER A 205 20.54 -16.59 12.83
C SER A 205 20.23 -16.70 14.31
N LEU A 206 20.31 -17.91 14.85
CA LEU A 206 20.18 -18.13 16.28
C LEU A 206 21.42 -17.55 16.98
N GLU A 207 21.23 -16.60 17.88
CA GLU A 207 22.32 -16.00 18.67
C GLU A 207 22.48 -16.66 20.02
N SER A 208 21.41 -16.97 20.71
CA SER A 208 21.45 -17.63 21.99
C SER A 208 20.21 -18.50 22.25
N GLN A 209 20.43 -19.50 23.10
CA GLN A 209 19.34 -20.29 23.68
C GLN A 209 19.60 -20.45 25.18
N GLN A 210 18.57 -20.29 25.98
CA GLN A 210 18.64 -20.42 27.43
C GLN A 210 17.38 -21.09 27.96
N ILE A 211 17.53 -21.93 28.97
CA ILE A 211 16.40 -22.53 29.67
C ILE A 211 16.29 -21.84 31.03
N PHE A 212 15.14 -21.29 31.30
CA PHE A 212 14.79 -20.69 32.55
C PHE A 212 13.72 -21.53 33.23
N THR A 213 13.61 -21.40 34.55
CA THR A 213 12.52 -22.01 35.33
C THR A 213 11.82 -20.91 36.10
N TYR A 214 10.52 -20.88 36.08
CA TYR A 214 9.70 -20.04 36.94
C TYR A 214 8.71 -20.92 37.73
N ASP A 215 8.28 -20.46 38.88
CA ASP A 215 7.22 -21.13 39.65
C ASP A 215 5.85 -20.58 39.19
N ASP A 216 4.92 -21.48 38.86
CA ASP A 216 3.54 -21.11 38.61
C ASP A 216 2.81 -20.64 39.86
N MET A 217 1.56 -20.20 39.73
CA MET A 217 0.75 -19.74 40.88
C MET A 217 0.49 -20.85 41.93
N ALA A 218 0.69 -22.10 41.60
CA ALA A 218 0.58 -23.24 42.50
C ALA A 218 1.94 -23.68 43.12
N GLY A 219 3.04 -22.98 42.77
CA GLY A 219 4.39 -23.28 43.22
C GLY A 219 5.08 -24.43 42.49
N ASN A 220 4.59 -24.81 41.28
CA ASN A 220 5.26 -25.81 40.48
C ASN A 220 6.31 -25.17 39.58
N ALA A 221 7.49 -25.80 39.50
CA ALA A 221 8.57 -25.34 38.62
C ALA A 221 8.23 -25.58 37.15
N CYS A 222 8.07 -24.50 36.38
CA CYS A 222 7.74 -24.52 34.97
C CYS A 222 8.97 -24.08 34.16
N PRO A 223 9.60 -24.97 33.38
CA PRO A 223 10.69 -24.58 32.49
C PRO A 223 10.15 -23.86 31.25
N PHE A 224 10.86 -22.84 30.77
CA PHE A 224 10.63 -22.23 29.45
C PHE A 224 11.95 -22.06 28.71
N LEU A 225 11.86 -22.18 27.37
CA LEU A 225 12.99 -21.99 26.46
C LEU A 225 12.95 -20.58 25.90
N SER A 226 14.02 -19.82 26.14
CA SER A 226 14.25 -18.53 25.50
C SER A 226 15.20 -18.70 24.31
N LEU A 227 14.77 -18.24 23.14
CA LEU A 227 15.55 -18.22 21.90
C LEU A 227 15.71 -16.78 21.41
N THR A 228 16.94 -16.33 21.26
CA THR A 228 17.25 -15.03 20.67
C THR A 228 17.71 -15.21 19.24
N TRP A 229 17.06 -14.50 18.33
CA TRP A 229 17.33 -14.59 16.89
C TRP A 229 17.70 -13.20 16.35
N LYS A 230 18.67 -13.15 15.46
CA LYS A 230 18.98 -11.94 14.70
C LYS A 230 18.30 -11.99 13.34
N SER A 231 17.51 -10.96 13.06
CA SER A 231 16.90 -10.71 11.75
C SER A 231 17.85 -9.88 10.88
N ARG A 232 17.79 -10.08 9.57
CA ARG A 232 18.46 -9.20 8.59
C ARG A 232 17.67 -7.93 8.28
N CYS A 233 16.42 -7.86 8.75
CA CYS A 233 15.54 -6.71 8.58
C CYS A 233 15.43 -5.94 9.90
N ALA A 234 15.73 -4.66 9.88
CA ALA A 234 15.38 -3.77 10.97
C ALA A 234 13.86 -3.66 11.10
N ILE A 235 13.34 -3.77 12.31
CA ILE A 235 11.90 -3.68 12.59
C ILE A 235 11.52 -2.22 12.81
N PRO A 236 10.51 -1.68 12.11
CA PRO A 236 10.14 -0.27 12.21
C PRO A 236 9.60 0.10 13.59
N VAL A 237 8.79 -0.78 14.20
CA VAL A 237 8.18 -0.57 15.52
C VAL A 237 8.40 -1.83 16.36
N PRO A 238 8.97 -1.71 17.58
CA PRO A 238 9.08 -2.84 18.50
C PRO A 238 7.70 -3.42 18.84
N LEU A 239 7.61 -4.74 18.98
CA LEU A 239 6.37 -5.45 19.29
C LEU A 239 6.59 -6.47 20.39
N ALA A 240 5.57 -6.67 21.21
CA ALA A 240 5.43 -7.84 22.06
C ALA A 240 4.13 -8.56 21.71
N TYR A 241 4.19 -9.87 21.56
CA TYR A 241 3.03 -10.70 21.25
C TYR A 241 3.03 -11.93 22.15
N ASP A 242 1.97 -12.07 22.92
CA ASP A 242 1.76 -13.19 23.82
C ASP A 242 0.62 -14.08 23.34
N SER A 243 0.92 -15.34 23.14
CA SER A 243 -0.07 -16.36 22.82
C SER A 243 0.40 -17.68 23.45
N ALA A 244 -0.16 -18.05 24.59
CA ALA A 244 0.23 -19.27 25.29
C ALA A 244 0.32 -20.48 24.34
N PRO A 245 1.39 -21.26 24.37
CA PRO A 245 2.52 -21.22 25.29
C PRO A 245 3.72 -20.35 24.81
N VAL A 246 3.55 -19.45 23.85
CA VAL A 246 4.64 -18.69 23.21
C VAL A 246 4.49 -17.20 23.49
N SER A 247 5.60 -16.56 23.92
CA SER A 247 5.77 -15.12 23.95
C SER A 247 6.84 -14.72 22.93
N LEU A 248 6.58 -13.66 22.16
CA LEU A 248 7.49 -13.13 21.16
C LEU A 248 7.73 -11.64 21.41
N GLU A 249 8.99 -11.27 21.50
CA GLU A 249 9.42 -9.88 21.53
C GLU A 249 10.24 -9.57 20.28
N LEU A 250 9.86 -8.51 19.56
CA LEU A 250 10.58 -7.99 18.43
C LEU A 250 11.15 -6.62 18.80
N ASN A 251 12.47 -6.50 18.82
CA ASN A 251 13.17 -5.29 19.19
C ASN A 251 13.89 -4.68 17.99
N ARG A 252 14.04 -3.35 17.97
CA ARG A 252 14.97 -2.69 17.05
C ARG A 252 16.39 -3.09 17.44
N ASP A 253 17.19 -3.47 16.45
CA ASP A 253 18.64 -3.52 16.66
C ASP A 253 19.14 -2.11 17.01
N THR A 254 19.76 -1.97 18.15
CA THR A 254 20.48 -0.76 18.56
C THR A 254 21.89 -0.79 17.99
#